data_a9e8548c93bfde4355c8d9a72519fb71
#
_entry.id   a9e8548c93bfde4355c8d9a72519fb71
#
_cell.length_a   1.000
_cell.length_b   1.000
_cell.length_c   1.000
_cell.angle_alpha   90.00
_cell.angle_beta   90.00
_cell.angle_gamma   90.00
#
_symmetry.space_group_name_H-M   'P 1'
#
loop_
_entity.id
_entity.type
_entity.pdbx_description
1 polymer ?
#
loop_
_entity_poly.entity_id
_entity_poly.type
_entity_poly.pdbx_seq_one_letter_code
_entity_poly.pdbx_strand_id
1 'polypeptide(L)'
;MIYHFKMTDKEKFKNLCNLTTDLVGLPKGSLSNKSREQKYQIPRAVISMIARLEENVHQTVIAKELKRDRSNIYHYEKFHQSNYISFPKYRETFINVYIAYCNQKKKKKYFKTQASFHKFLDKNNICSSETYNTELALRSGNFYVTLQLTHQDFYNVIEIIKFALKEYHYEYKVI
;
A
#
# COMPACT_ATOMS: atom_id res chain seq x y z
N MET A 1 3.98 -20.38 -14.25
CA MET A 1 4.45 -19.70 -13.00
C MET A 1 3.58 -18.47 -12.78
N ILE A 2 2.81 -18.43 -11.69
CA ILE A 2 1.83 -17.35 -11.44
C ILE A 2 2.52 -16.28 -10.61
N TYR A 3 2.87 -15.14 -11.20
CA TYR A 3 3.39 -13.99 -10.45
C TYR A 3 2.21 -13.14 -9.99
N HIS A 4 1.88 -13.23 -8.69
CA HIS A 4 1.02 -12.25 -8.05
C HIS A 4 1.83 -10.99 -7.79
N PHE A 5 1.68 -9.95 -8.58
CA PHE A 5 2.19 -8.63 -8.26
C PHE A 5 1.27 -7.95 -7.24
N LYS A 6 1.30 -8.47 -6.04
CA LYS A 6 0.74 -7.80 -4.87
C LYS A 6 1.76 -6.74 -4.44
N MET A 7 1.28 -5.56 -4.06
CA MET A 7 2.15 -4.52 -3.48
C MET A 7 3.04 -5.17 -2.41
N THR A 8 4.33 -4.96 -2.50
CA THR A 8 5.29 -5.56 -1.57
C THR A 8 5.08 -5.00 -0.15
N ASP A 9 5.45 -5.75 0.85
CA ASP A 9 5.38 -5.30 2.25
C ASP A 9 6.15 -3.99 2.47
N LYS A 10 7.25 -3.81 1.76
CA LYS A 10 8.03 -2.57 1.76
C LYS A 10 7.24 -1.38 1.21
N GLU A 11 6.54 -1.55 0.08
CA GLU A 11 5.72 -0.49 -0.52
C GLU A 11 4.53 -0.13 0.37
N LYS A 12 3.86 -1.14 0.93
CA LYS A 12 2.76 -0.93 1.89
C LYS A 12 3.21 -0.12 3.08
N PHE A 13 4.35 -0.49 3.66
CA PHE A 13 4.89 0.20 4.82
C PHE A 13 5.34 1.62 4.50
N LYS A 14 5.98 1.86 3.35
CA LYS A 14 6.34 3.22 2.88
C LYS A 14 5.12 4.12 2.70
N ASN A 15 4.03 3.58 2.16
CA ASN A 15 2.79 4.34 2.01
C ASN A 15 2.21 4.75 3.37
N LEU A 16 2.25 3.85 4.37
CA LEU A 16 1.87 4.18 5.75
C LEU A 16 2.78 5.24 6.38
N CYS A 17 4.09 5.16 6.15
CA CYS A 17 5.03 6.17 6.61
C CYS A 17 4.71 7.57 6.04
N ASN A 18 4.45 7.65 4.73
CA ASN A 18 4.12 8.91 4.06
C ASN A 18 2.79 9.47 4.58
N LEU A 19 1.74 8.64 4.65
CA LEU A 19 0.45 9.04 5.22
C LEU A 19 0.60 9.62 6.63
N THR A 20 1.38 8.94 7.46
CA THR A 20 1.56 9.34 8.87
C THR A 20 2.36 10.62 8.99
N THR A 21 3.47 10.76 8.24
CA THR A 21 4.27 12.00 8.26
C THR A 21 3.46 13.21 7.79
N ASP A 22 2.62 13.05 6.77
CA ASP A 22 1.75 14.12 6.28
C ASP A 22 0.71 14.53 7.35
N LEU A 23 0.14 13.56 8.10
CA LEU A 23 -0.84 13.81 9.16
C LEU A 23 -0.25 14.48 10.41
N VAL A 24 0.95 14.07 10.82
CA VAL A 24 1.58 14.60 12.04
C VAL A 24 2.50 15.80 11.78
N GLY A 25 2.55 16.28 10.54
CA GLY A 25 3.36 17.44 10.15
C GLY A 25 4.88 17.20 10.20
N LEU A 26 5.32 15.98 9.94
CA LEU A 26 6.73 15.62 9.89
C LEU A 26 7.24 15.54 8.44
N PRO A 27 8.52 15.85 8.18
CA PRO A 27 9.12 15.67 6.85
C PRO A 27 9.06 14.21 6.41
N LYS A 28 8.80 13.96 5.11
CA LYS A 28 8.86 12.61 4.53
C LYS A 28 10.21 11.97 4.79
N GLY A 29 10.19 10.68 5.16
CA GLY A 29 11.40 9.93 5.50
C GLY A 29 11.95 10.19 6.92
N SER A 30 11.42 11.15 7.67
CA SER A 30 11.92 11.49 9.02
C SER A 30 11.72 10.39 10.06
N LEU A 31 10.79 9.45 9.82
CA LEU A 31 10.57 8.32 10.72
C LEU A 31 11.76 7.35 10.77
N SER A 32 12.64 7.37 9.77
CA SER A 32 13.87 6.58 9.75
C SER A 32 15.07 7.27 10.42
N ASN A 33 14.91 8.51 10.93
CA ASN A 33 15.99 9.21 11.62
C ASN A 33 16.30 8.55 12.98
N LYS A 34 17.46 8.86 13.58
CA LYS A 34 17.90 8.28 14.85
C LYS A 34 17.29 8.94 16.09
N SER A 35 16.54 10.04 15.93
CA SER A 35 15.98 10.79 17.08
C SER A 35 15.09 9.89 17.95
N ARG A 36 15.23 10.07 19.27
CA ARG A 36 14.39 9.44 20.30
C ARG A 36 13.29 10.36 20.82
N GLU A 37 13.12 11.53 20.20
CA GLU A 37 12.03 12.45 20.56
C GLU A 37 10.65 11.80 20.37
N GLN A 38 9.76 12.12 21.28
CA GLN A 38 8.41 11.55 21.33
C GLN A 38 7.63 11.79 20.03
N LYS A 39 7.85 12.94 19.37
CA LYS A 39 7.22 13.27 18.07
C LYS A 39 7.54 12.28 16.94
N TYR A 40 8.66 11.54 17.06
CA TYR A 40 9.02 10.46 16.11
C TYR A 40 8.71 9.08 16.68
N GLN A 41 8.84 8.88 18.00
CA GLN A 41 8.63 7.56 18.60
C GLN A 41 7.17 7.12 18.53
N ILE A 42 6.23 8.03 18.85
CA ILE A 42 4.80 7.70 18.80
C ILE A 42 4.37 7.31 17.38
N PRO A 43 4.62 8.12 16.32
CA PRO A 43 4.27 7.72 14.96
C PRO A 43 4.91 6.41 14.53
N ARG A 44 6.18 6.15 14.87
CA ARG A 44 6.84 4.85 14.57
C ARG A 44 6.10 3.67 15.18
N ALA A 45 5.76 3.76 16.45
CA ALA A 45 5.02 2.70 17.14
C ALA A 45 3.63 2.51 16.52
N VAL A 46 2.91 3.60 16.25
CA VAL A 46 1.58 3.59 15.64
C VAL A 46 1.59 2.90 14.26
N ILE A 47 2.47 3.35 13.35
CA ILE A 47 2.51 2.76 11.99
C ILE A 47 2.98 1.32 12.01
N SER A 48 3.88 0.96 12.92
CA SER A 48 4.32 -0.43 13.07
C SER A 48 3.13 -1.32 13.46
N MET A 49 2.28 -0.87 14.35
CA MET A 49 1.08 -1.61 14.76
C MET A 49 0.06 -1.71 13.63
N ILE A 50 -0.26 -0.61 12.94
CA ILE A 50 -1.20 -0.63 11.80
C ILE A 50 -0.68 -1.56 10.70
N ALA A 51 0.62 -1.49 10.37
CA ALA A 51 1.23 -2.37 9.38
C ALA A 51 1.14 -3.85 9.76
N ARG A 52 1.30 -4.17 11.03
CA ARG A 52 1.20 -5.54 11.56
C ARG A 52 -0.25 -6.04 11.54
N LEU A 53 -1.18 -5.23 12.06
CA LEU A 53 -2.59 -5.63 12.24
C LEU A 53 -3.34 -5.69 10.91
N GLU A 54 -3.15 -4.70 10.04
CA GLU A 54 -3.98 -4.51 8.86
C GLU A 54 -3.35 -5.05 7.56
N GLU A 55 -2.03 -4.99 7.44
CA GLU A 55 -1.31 -5.38 6.22
C GLU A 55 -0.46 -6.64 6.40
N ASN A 56 -0.38 -7.17 7.61
CA ASN A 56 0.45 -8.32 7.98
C ASN A 56 1.93 -8.18 7.54
N VAL A 57 2.44 -6.95 7.54
CA VAL A 57 3.84 -6.67 7.17
C VAL A 57 4.79 -7.29 8.17
N HIS A 58 5.80 -8.01 7.68
CA HIS A 58 6.74 -8.70 8.56
C HIS A 58 7.61 -7.72 9.37
N GLN A 59 7.88 -8.03 10.65
CA GLN A 59 8.66 -7.17 11.57
C GLN A 59 10.03 -6.75 11.02
N THR A 60 10.73 -7.63 10.30
CA THR A 60 12.04 -7.32 9.70
C THR A 60 11.95 -6.26 8.62
N VAL A 61 10.86 -6.21 7.85
CA VAL A 61 10.63 -5.17 6.84
C VAL A 61 10.42 -3.83 7.52
N ILE A 62 9.56 -3.78 8.55
CA ILE A 62 9.31 -2.57 9.34
C ILE A 62 10.61 -2.05 9.96
N ALA A 63 11.38 -2.93 10.61
CA ALA A 63 12.63 -2.59 11.25
C ALA A 63 13.64 -2.00 10.26
N LYS A 64 13.78 -2.62 9.08
CA LYS A 64 14.68 -2.17 8.01
C LYS A 64 14.29 -0.78 7.49
N GLU A 65 13.02 -0.54 7.22
CA GLU A 65 12.53 0.75 6.69
C GLU A 65 12.63 1.87 7.74
N LEU A 66 12.40 1.58 9.02
CA LEU A 66 12.59 2.53 10.13
C LEU A 66 14.05 2.68 10.57
N LYS A 67 14.98 1.89 10.04
CA LYS A 67 16.39 1.82 10.48
C LYS A 67 16.48 1.58 11.99
N ARG A 68 15.75 0.58 12.47
CA ARG A 68 15.68 0.15 13.87
C ARG A 68 15.94 -1.35 13.98
N ASP A 69 16.30 -1.79 15.18
CA ASP A 69 16.39 -3.20 15.48
C ASP A 69 15.00 -3.85 15.53
N ARG A 70 14.91 -5.11 15.15
CA ARG A 70 13.67 -5.89 15.21
C ARG A 70 13.09 -5.92 16.62
N SER A 71 13.94 -5.92 17.65
CA SER A 71 13.52 -5.86 19.05
C SER A 71 12.66 -4.62 19.36
N ASN A 72 12.92 -3.48 18.71
CA ASN A 72 12.08 -2.30 18.86
C ASN A 72 10.66 -2.52 18.32
N ILE A 73 10.52 -3.24 17.21
CA ILE A 73 9.20 -3.52 16.63
C ILE A 73 8.43 -4.48 17.53
N TYR A 74 9.11 -5.51 18.05
CA TYR A 74 8.52 -6.39 19.07
C TYR A 74 8.08 -5.61 20.33
N HIS A 75 8.87 -4.64 20.76
CA HIS A 75 8.54 -3.76 21.89
C HIS A 75 7.28 -2.93 21.59
N TYR A 76 7.13 -2.39 20.38
CA TYR A 76 5.91 -1.66 19.98
C TYR A 76 4.67 -2.56 20.03
N GLU A 77 4.77 -3.80 19.56
CA GLU A 77 3.68 -4.79 19.64
C GLU A 77 3.30 -5.10 21.09
N LYS A 78 4.30 -5.42 21.92
CA LYS A 78 4.11 -5.79 23.31
C LYS A 78 3.40 -4.70 24.13
N PHE A 79 3.75 -3.43 23.90
CA PHE A 79 3.21 -2.31 24.67
C PHE A 79 2.05 -1.60 24.00
N HIS A 80 1.60 -2.03 22.85
CA HIS A 80 0.51 -1.37 22.13
C HIS A 80 -0.75 -1.19 22.98
N GLN A 81 -1.24 -2.26 23.59
CA GLN A 81 -2.48 -2.25 24.35
C GLN A 81 -2.37 -1.32 25.58
N SER A 82 -1.28 -1.41 26.33
CA SER A 82 -1.06 -0.55 27.50
C SER A 82 -0.92 0.91 27.10
N ASN A 83 -0.20 1.22 26.02
CA ASN A 83 -0.05 2.57 25.50
C ASN A 83 -1.39 3.13 24.98
N TYR A 84 -2.20 2.31 24.32
CA TYR A 84 -3.51 2.74 23.84
C TYR A 84 -4.45 3.13 24.99
N ILE A 85 -4.40 2.37 26.11
CA ILE A 85 -5.24 2.64 27.29
C ILE A 85 -4.70 3.83 28.09
N SER A 86 -3.40 3.82 28.40
CA SER A 86 -2.82 4.70 29.41
C SER A 86 -2.13 5.96 28.88
N PHE A 87 -1.89 6.04 27.55
CA PHE A 87 -1.16 7.14 26.95
C PHE A 87 -2.01 7.92 25.92
N PRO A 88 -2.69 9.03 26.34
CA PRO A 88 -3.64 9.74 25.50
C PRO A 88 -3.08 10.15 24.14
N LYS A 89 -1.84 10.69 24.10
CA LYS A 89 -1.22 11.14 22.85
C LYS A 89 -0.95 10.00 21.86
N TYR A 90 -0.58 8.81 22.37
CA TYR A 90 -0.44 7.61 21.54
C TYR A 90 -1.79 7.20 20.95
N ARG A 91 -2.82 7.12 21.78
CA ARG A 91 -4.19 6.75 21.37
C ARG A 91 -4.75 7.70 20.33
N GLU A 92 -4.63 9.01 20.54
CA GLU A 92 -5.07 10.04 19.59
C GLU A 92 -4.35 9.89 18.24
N THR A 93 -3.02 9.76 18.25
CA THR A 93 -2.23 9.56 17.04
C THR A 93 -2.65 8.27 16.33
N PHE A 94 -2.84 7.16 17.07
CA PHE A 94 -3.28 5.91 16.51
C PHE A 94 -4.64 6.02 15.81
N ILE A 95 -5.63 6.63 16.48
CA ILE A 95 -6.98 6.81 15.92
C ILE A 95 -6.92 7.66 14.65
N ASN A 96 -6.21 8.79 14.66
CA ASN A 96 -6.12 9.68 13.50
C ASN A 96 -5.47 9.00 12.30
N VAL A 97 -4.34 8.31 12.51
CA VAL A 97 -3.65 7.57 11.44
C VAL A 97 -4.49 6.40 10.93
N TYR A 98 -5.15 5.67 11.82
CA TYR A 98 -6.00 4.54 11.47
C TYR A 98 -7.22 4.97 10.65
N ILE A 99 -7.89 6.05 11.05
CA ILE A 99 -9.02 6.61 10.28
C ILE A 99 -8.56 7.02 8.88
N ALA A 100 -7.43 7.73 8.77
CA ALA A 100 -6.91 8.15 7.48
C ALA A 100 -6.50 6.96 6.60
N TYR A 101 -5.91 5.92 7.19
CA TYR A 101 -5.61 4.66 6.51
C TYR A 101 -6.87 3.97 5.98
N CYS A 102 -7.90 3.83 6.82
CA CYS A 102 -9.18 3.27 6.40
C CYS A 102 -9.86 4.10 5.30
N ASN A 103 -9.76 5.43 5.39
CA ASN A 103 -10.31 6.33 4.37
C ASN A 103 -9.56 6.24 3.04
N GLN A 104 -8.25 6.05 3.06
CA GLN A 104 -7.49 5.78 1.83
C GLN A 104 -7.95 4.48 1.15
N LYS A 105 -8.19 3.42 1.92
CA LYS A 105 -8.75 2.16 1.39
C LYS A 105 -10.17 2.32 0.85
N LYS A 106 -11.02 3.09 1.53
CA LYS A 106 -12.40 3.36 1.10
C LYS A 106 -12.49 4.32 -0.11
N LYS A 107 -11.49 5.17 -0.32
CA LYS A 107 -11.46 6.15 -1.43
C LYS A 107 -11.08 5.56 -2.79
N LYS A 108 -10.68 4.29 -2.85
CA LYS A 108 -10.47 3.67 -4.16
C LYS A 108 -11.79 3.55 -4.89
N LYS A 109 -11.83 4.13 -6.08
CA LYS A 109 -13.00 4.09 -6.98
C LYS A 109 -13.22 2.67 -7.49
N TYR A 110 -14.47 2.36 -7.78
CA TYR A 110 -14.87 1.12 -8.46
C TYR A 110 -15.56 1.48 -9.76
N PHE A 111 -15.38 0.66 -10.77
CA PHE A 111 -16.19 0.77 -11.99
C PHE A 111 -17.61 0.32 -11.70
N LYS A 112 -18.60 0.96 -12.34
CA LYS A 112 -20.01 0.63 -12.14
C LYS A 112 -20.48 -0.48 -13.09
N THR A 113 -19.85 -0.60 -14.25
CA THR A 113 -20.20 -1.57 -15.30
C THR A 113 -18.95 -2.09 -16.00
N GLN A 114 -19.05 -3.28 -16.61
CA GLN A 114 -18.00 -3.84 -17.48
C GLN A 114 -17.65 -2.89 -18.63
N ALA A 115 -18.68 -2.27 -19.24
CA ALA A 115 -18.48 -1.32 -20.34
C ALA A 115 -17.70 -0.08 -19.91
N SER A 116 -17.94 0.46 -18.70
CA SER A 116 -17.17 1.59 -18.17
C SER A 116 -15.73 1.22 -17.88
N PHE A 117 -15.47 -0.01 -17.48
CA PHE A 117 -14.12 -0.54 -17.26
C PHE A 117 -13.37 -0.66 -18.59
N HIS A 118 -13.96 -1.29 -19.61
CA HIS A 118 -13.34 -1.40 -20.95
C HIS A 118 -13.07 -0.02 -21.56
N LYS A 119 -14.06 0.89 -21.54
CA LYS A 119 -13.89 2.26 -22.06
C LYS A 119 -12.74 3.02 -21.36
N PHE A 120 -12.55 2.78 -20.06
CA PHE A 120 -11.44 3.36 -19.32
C PHE A 120 -10.10 2.80 -19.77
N LEU A 121 -10.00 1.47 -19.99
CA LEU A 121 -8.79 0.83 -20.48
C LEU A 121 -8.43 1.35 -21.88
N ASP A 122 -9.39 1.40 -22.80
CA ASP A 122 -9.21 1.91 -24.17
C ASP A 122 -8.70 3.37 -24.16
N LYS A 123 -9.32 4.22 -23.33
CA LYS A 123 -8.92 5.64 -23.18
C LYS A 123 -7.47 5.79 -22.70
N ASN A 124 -6.95 4.83 -21.95
CA ASN A 124 -5.60 4.84 -21.41
C ASN A 124 -4.62 3.99 -22.25
N ASN A 125 -5.02 3.56 -23.46
CA ASN A 125 -4.24 2.72 -24.34
C ASN A 125 -3.80 1.39 -23.68
N ILE A 126 -4.64 0.84 -22.81
CA ILE A 126 -4.45 -0.46 -22.18
C ILE A 126 -5.20 -1.48 -23.02
N CYS A 127 -4.55 -2.04 -24.02
CA CYS A 127 -5.13 -2.99 -24.99
C CYS A 127 -4.17 -4.15 -25.25
N SER A 128 -4.69 -5.20 -25.87
CA SER A 128 -3.89 -6.35 -26.30
C SER A 128 -3.02 -6.00 -27.50
N SER A 129 -1.87 -6.65 -27.61
CA SER A 129 -0.98 -6.59 -28.77
C SER A 129 -1.49 -7.51 -29.89
N GLU A 130 -1.18 -7.22 -31.13
CA GLU A 130 -1.54 -8.07 -32.30
C GLU A 130 -0.88 -9.44 -32.24
N THR A 131 0.36 -9.49 -31.77
CA THR A 131 1.08 -10.74 -31.45
C THR A 131 1.26 -10.82 -29.94
N TYR A 132 1.21 -12.03 -29.38
CA TYR A 132 1.35 -12.20 -27.94
C TYR A 132 2.10 -13.49 -27.58
N ASN A 133 2.72 -13.47 -26.41
CA ASN A 133 3.37 -14.63 -25.79
C ASN A 133 3.13 -14.69 -24.27
N THR A 134 2.33 -13.79 -23.77
CA THR A 134 1.97 -13.67 -22.35
C THR A 134 0.54 -13.14 -22.20
N GLU A 135 -0.18 -13.60 -21.21
CA GLU A 135 -1.51 -13.12 -20.88
C GLU A 135 -1.52 -12.47 -19.49
N LEU A 136 -2.19 -11.32 -19.42
CA LEU A 136 -2.38 -10.56 -18.19
C LEU A 136 -3.87 -10.46 -17.88
N ALA A 137 -4.32 -11.12 -16.80
CA ALA A 137 -5.66 -10.90 -16.28
C ALA A 137 -5.67 -9.66 -15.38
N LEU A 138 -6.50 -8.69 -15.73
CA LEU A 138 -6.72 -7.47 -14.95
C LEU A 138 -8.16 -7.48 -14.42
N ARG A 139 -8.30 -7.26 -13.11
CA ARG A 139 -9.60 -7.26 -12.42
C ARG A 139 -9.81 -5.96 -11.65
N SER A 140 -11.06 -5.46 -11.65
CA SER A 140 -11.49 -4.38 -10.78
C SER A 140 -12.87 -4.69 -10.21
N GLY A 141 -12.91 -5.09 -8.93
CA GLY A 141 -14.13 -5.58 -8.30
C GLY A 141 -14.64 -6.87 -8.97
N ASN A 142 -15.84 -6.82 -9.54
CA ASN A 142 -16.47 -7.95 -10.25
C ASN A 142 -16.13 -7.99 -11.74
N PHE A 143 -15.45 -6.99 -12.27
CA PHE A 143 -15.13 -6.87 -13.70
C PHE A 143 -13.71 -7.31 -13.97
N TYR A 144 -13.50 -8.01 -15.08
CA TYR A 144 -12.18 -8.48 -15.48
C TYR A 144 -11.98 -8.38 -17.00
N VAL A 145 -10.73 -8.33 -17.40
CA VAL A 145 -10.28 -8.40 -18.79
C VAL A 145 -8.99 -9.20 -18.85
N THR A 146 -8.82 -9.96 -19.91
CA THR A 146 -7.54 -10.62 -20.22
C THR A 146 -6.88 -9.85 -21.36
N LEU A 147 -5.68 -9.37 -21.13
CA LEU A 147 -4.85 -8.69 -22.12
C LEU A 147 -3.79 -9.67 -22.64
N GLN A 148 -3.68 -9.76 -23.95
CA GLN A 148 -2.68 -10.55 -24.64
C GLN A 148 -1.51 -9.63 -24.99
N LEU A 149 -0.32 -9.88 -24.46
CA LEU A 149 0.81 -8.96 -24.54
C LEU A 149 2.08 -9.66 -25.02
N THR A 150 2.97 -8.89 -25.66
CA THR A 150 4.35 -9.32 -25.87
C THR A 150 5.17 -9.12 -24.60
N HIS A 151 6.29 -9.80 -24.44
CA HIS A 151 7.22 -9.55 -23.32
C HIS A 151 7.74 -8.12 -23.33
N GLN A 152 7.88 -7.50 -24.49
CA GLN A 152 8.32 -6.11 -24.61
C GLN A 152 7.27 -5.13 -24.11
N ASP A 153 5.99 -5.34 -24.48
CA ASP A 153 4.89 -4.45 -24.08
C ASP A 153 4.49 -4.63 -22.62
N PHE A 154 4.73 -5.82 -22.06
CA PHE A 154 4.29 -6.20 -20.73
C PHE A 154 4.68 -5.20 -19.64
N TYR A 155 5.94 -4.80 -19.59
CA TYR A 155 6.41 -3.83 -18.59
C TYR A 155 5.80 -2.44 -18.79
N ASN A 156 5.68 -1.99 -20.03
CA ASN A 156 5.08 -0.71 -20.36
C ASN A 156 3.60 -0.68 -19.98
N VAL A 157 2.86 -1.71 -20.33
CA VAL A 157 1.42 -1.83 -20.01
C VAL A 157 1.20 -1.90 -18.50
N ILE A 158 2.03 -2.62 -17.75
CA ILE A 158 1.94 -2.65 -16.28
C ILE A 158 2.17 -1.26 -15.68
N GLU A 159 3.14 -0.51 -16.15
CA GLU A 159 3.38 0.86 -15.64
C GLU A 159 2.21 1.79 -15.98
N ILE A 160 1.64 1.68 -17.17
CA ILE A 160 0.43 2.41 -17.55
C ILE A 160 -0.75 2.01 -16.65
N ILE A 161 -0.96 0.72 -16.39
CA ILE A 161 -2.00 0.22 -15.48
C ILE A 161 -1.83 0.81 -14.07
N LYS A 162 -0.63 0.74 -13.51
CA LYS A 162 -0.32 1.29 -12.18
C LYS A 162 -0.63 2.78 -12.10
N PHE A 163 -0.28 3.54 -13.14
CA PHE A 163 -0.51 4.97 -13.18
C PHE A 163 -1.99 5.30 -13.38
N ALA A 164 -2.64 4.69 -14.38
CA ALA A 164 -4.03 4.98 -14.75
C ALA A 164 -5.00 4.54 -13.65
N LEU A 165 -4.79 3.37 -13.06
CA LEU A 165 -5.68 2.78 -12.05
C LEU A 165 -5.29 3.09 -10.60
N LYS A 166 -4.35 4.02 -10.34
CA LYS A 166 -3.90 4.32 -8.98
C LYS A 166 -5.01 4.70 -8.01
N GLU A 167 -6.08 5.34 -8.53
CA GLU A 167 -7.26 5.73 -7.75
C GLU A 167 -8.36 4.66 -7.70
N TYR A 168 -8.19 3.57 -8.43
CA TYR A 168 -9.16 2.48 -8.52
C TYR A 168 -8.71 1.27 -7.71
N HIS A 169 -9.67 0.48 -7.26
CA HIS A 169 -9.39 -0.85 -6.75
C HIS A 169 -9.14 -1.78 -7.94
N TYR A 170 -7.95 -2.34 -8.04
CA TYR A 170 -7.63 -3.30 -9.09
C TYR A 170 -6.62 -4.34 -8.61
N GLU A 171 -6.65 -5.47 -9.29
CA GLU A 171 -5.71 -6.58 -9.12
C GLU A 171 -5.32 -7.07 -10.52
N TYR A 172 -4.11 -7.54 -10.69
CA TYR A 172 -3.71 -8.20 -11.92
C TYR A 172 -2.89 -9.45 -11.65
N LYS A 173 -2.96 -10.37 -12.62
CA LYS A 173 -2.29 -11.67 -12.56
C LYS A 173 -1.76 -12.01 -13.94
N VAL A 174 -0.52 -12.48 -14.00
CA VAL A 174 0.07 -13.08 -15.22
C VAL A 174 -0.39 -14.53 -15.32
N ILE A 175 -0.87 -14.93 -16.48
CA ILE A 175 -1.38 -16.28 -16.77
C ILE A 175 -0.33 -17.04 -17.60
#